data_36ac7cca3d77e75f67e51eec08312311
#
_entry.id   36ac7cca3d77e75f67e51eec08312311
#
_cell.length_a   1.000
_cell.length_b   1.000
_cell.length_c   1.000
_cell.angle_alpha   90.00
_cell.angle_beta   90.00
_cell.angle_gamma   90.00
#
_symmetry.space_group_name_H-M   'P 1'
#
loop_
_entity.id
_entity.type
_entity.pdbx_description
1 polymer ?
#
loop_
_entity_poly.entity_id
_entity_poly.type
_entity_poly.pdbx_seq_one_letter_code
_entity_poly.pdbx_strand_id
1 'polypeptide(L)'
;MVLGKCITKFTGKEVGHIFPYLLTTCEGGNVALPLYTSIVRVAYASNTVIFDIAETVIAFIIIPVLVAKATSGNTSTKELLKTIFTNSFVIAVMLGLVLNLLGAYDMLSQTAFIDLYTNTIQQATAPIVSLILLIIGYNLKINKDTLGSLLKLVGVRIVFYILVIVGFFIFFPHLMADKIYMMAVLIYFMCPTGFAMPMLISPLNKSEEDEDFTAAFISLFMVITLIVYTYVVLFIA
;
A
#
# COMPACT_ATOMS: atom_id res chain seq x y z
N MET A 1 10.24 -4.38 9.09
CA MET A 1 11.43 -3.53 9.32
C MET A 1 12.70 -4.28 9.72
N VAL A 2 12.68 -5.26 10.63
CA VAL A 2 13.87 -6.06 10.98
C VAL A 2 14.38 -6.81 9.75
N LEU A 3 13.52 -7.51 9.02
CA LEU A 3 13.85 -8.17 7.75
C LEU A 3 14.39 -7.17 6.70
N GLY A 4 13.80 -5.97 6.59
CA GLY A 4 14.27 -4.94 5.66
C GLY A 4 15.70 -4.50 5.94
N LYS A 5 16.11 -4.37 7.22
CA LYS A 5 17.48 -4.05 7.59
C LYS A 5 18.48 -5.18 7.29
N CYS A 6 18.06 -6.43 7.35
CA CYS A 6 18.88 -7.56 6.92
C CYS A 6 19.07 -7.56 5.39
N ILE A 7 18.06 -7.16 4.66
CA ILE A 7 18.03 -7.14 3.19
C ILE A 7 18.89 -6.00 2.62
N THR A 8 19.05 -4.88 3.33
CA THR A 8 19.93 -3.78 2.88
C THR A 8 21.39 -4.22 2.69
N LYS A 9 21.84 -5.23 3.44
CA LYS A 9 23.17 -5.84 3.24
C LYS A 9 23.26 -6.65 1.94
N PHE A 10 22.12 -7.14 1.44
CA PHE A 10 22.07 -8.03 0.29
C PHE A 10 21.82 -7.28 -1.04
N THR A 11 21.09 -6.18 -1.00
CA THR A 11 20.58 -5.48 -2.19
C THR A 11 21.44 -4.29 -2.64
N GLY A 12 22.39 -3.81 -1.84
CA GLY A 12 23.23 -2.67 -2.14
C GLY A 12 23.00 -1.51 -1.17
N LYS A 13 24.02 -0.65 -0.97
CA LYS A 13 24.01 0.36 0.09
C LYS A 13 23.32 1.67 -0.28
N GLU A 14 23.25 2.01 -1.56
CA GLU A 14 22.87 3.37 -2.00
C GLU A 14 21.39 3.69 -1.70
N VAL A 15 20.47 2.84 -2.07
CA VAL A 15 19.01 3.00 -1.82
C VAL A 15 18.48 2.16 -0.66
N GLY A 16 19.37 1.50 0.09
CA GLY A 16 18.99 0.54 1.14
C GLY A 16 18.18 1.13 2.30
N HIS A 17 18.21 2.44 2.49
CA HIS A 17 17.50 3.11 3.57
C HIS A 17 15.98 3.19 3.35
N ILE A 18 15.50 3.15 2.10
CA ILE A 18 14.06 3.17 1.75
C ILE A 18 13.47 1.76 1.60
N PHE A 19 14.28 0.72 1.36
CA PHE A 19 13.81 -0.64 1.11
C PHE A 19 12.85 -1.20 2.16
N PRO A 20 13.10 -1.02 3.48
CA PRO A 20 12.20 -1.54 4.49
C PRO A 20 10.77 -1.02 4.37
N TYR A 21 10.59 0.19 3.88
CA TYR A 21 9.28 0.83 3.72
C TYR A 21 8.56 0.31 2.47
N LEU A 22 9.29 0.10 1.37
CA LEU A 22 8.73 -0.41 0.12
C LEU A 22 8.20 -1.85 0.24
N LEU A 23 8.61 -2.59 1.27
CA LEU A 23 8.17 -3.96 1.53
C LEU A 23 6.97 -4.07 2.48
N THR A 24 6.50 -2.97 3.08
CA THR A 24 5.53 -3.03 4.19
C THR A 24 4.08 -2.95 3.79
N THR A 25 3.77 -2.41 2.63
CA THR A 25 2.39 -2.11 2.21
C THR A 25 2.05 -2.73 0.87
N CYS A 26 0.74 -2.91 0.62
CA CYS A 26 0.16 -3.33 -0.66
C CYS A 26 -0.86 -2.28 -1.09
N GLU A 27 -1.05 -2.07 -2.37
CA GLU A 27 -2.08 -1.16 -2.89
C GLU A 27 -3.43 -1.88 -2.92
N GLY A 28 -4.14 -1.82 -1.79
CA GLY A 28 -5.41 -2.50 -1.59
C GLY A 28 -6.58 -1.81 -2.28
N GLY A 29 -6.84 -0.56 -1.93
CA GLY A 29 -8.03 0.16 -2.36
C GLY A 29 -8.10 0.45 -3.85
N ASN A 30 -6.97 0.88 -4.47
CA ASN A 30 -6.95 1.29 -5.87
C ASN A 30 -6.53 0.19 -6.85
N VAL A 31 -5.98 -0.93 -6.38
CA VAL A 31 -5.55 -2.04 -7.23
C VAL A 31 -6.20 -3.35 -6.84
N ALA A 32 -6.00 -3.85 -5.61
CA ALA A 32 -6.51 -5.15 -5.21
C ALA A 32 -8.03 -5.22 -5.25
N LEU A 33 -8.71 -4.24 -4.68
CA LEU A 33 -10.17 -4.22 -4.61
C LEU A 33 -10.83 -4.18 -6.01
N PRO A 34 -10.45 -3.29 -6.95
CA PRO A 34 -11.00 -3.31 -8.30
C PRO A 34 -10.70 -4.60 -9.06
N LEU A 35 -9.47 -5.12 -8.99
CA LEU A 35 -9.11 -6.38 -9.63
C LEU A 35 -9.92 -7.54 -9.06
N TYR A 36 -10.04 -7.63 -7.75
CA TYR A 36 -10.81 -8.68 -7.08
C TYR A 36 -12.30 -8.62 -7.43
N THR A 37 -12.92 -7.43 -7.35
CA THR A 37 -14.34 -7.26 -7.64
C THR A 37 -14.69 -7.39 -9.12
N SER A 38 -13.71 -7.35 -10.01
CA SER A 38 -13.93 -7.64 -11.44
C SER A 38 -14.17 -9.13 -11.73
N ILE A 39 -13.73 -10.03 -10.83
CA ILE A 39 -13.87 -11.50 -11.00
C ILE A 39 -14.85 -12.13 -10.01
N VAL A 40 -15.19 -11.42 -8.92
CA VAL A 40 -16.17 -11.88 -7.93
C VAL A 40 -17.25 -10.82 -7.74
N ARG A 41 -18.38 -11.21 -7.13
CA ARG A 41 -19.45 -10.25 -6.83
C ARG A 41 -19.00 -9.22 -5.81
N VAL A 42 -19.43 -7.97 -5.96
CA VAL A 42 -19.11 -6.85 -5.05
C VAL A 42 -19.48 -7.17 -3.58
N ALA A 43 -20.45 -8.04 -3.35
CA ALA A 43 -20.81 -8.51 -2.00
C ALA A 43 -19.64 -9.13 -1.23
N TYR A 44 -18.60 -9.63 -1.92
CA TYR A 44 -17.41 -10.21 -1.32
C TYR A 44 -16.25 -9.22 -1.15
N ALA A 45 -16.45 -7.94 -1.48
CA ALA A 45 -15.43 -6.89 -1.39
C ALA A 45 -14.78 -6.81 0.01
N SER A 46 -15.53 -7.14 1.06
CA SER A 46 -15.04 -7.17 2.44
C SER A 46 -13.80 -8.05 2.63
N ASN A 47 -13.62 -9.09 1.81
CA ASN A 47 -12.46 -9.98 1.89
C ASN A 47 -11.14 -9.26 1.60
N THR A 48 -11.13 -8.24 0.73
CA THR A 48 -9.95 -7.41 0.46
C THR A 48 -9.91 -6.17 1.35
N VAL A 49 -11.08 -5.58 1.64
CA VAL A 49 -11.19 -4.36 2.44
C VAL A 49 -10.63 -4.56 3.87
N ILE A 50 -10.78 -5.75 4.45
CA ILE A 50 -10.23 -6.03 5.79
C ILE A 50 -8.69 -5.92 5.82
N PHE A 51 -8.01 -6.32 4.76
CA PHE A 51 -6.55 -6.16 4.63
C PHE A 51 -6.19 -4.70 4.41
N ASP A 52 -6.97 -3.97 3.60
CA ASP A 52 -6.77 -2.57 3.30
C ASP A 52 -6.91 -1.67 4.55
N ILE A 53 -7.85 -1.98 5.43
CA ILE A 53 -7.99 -1.30 6.73
C ILE A 53 -6.72 -1.49 7.58
N ALA A 54 -6.21 -2.72 7.67
CA ALA A 54 -4.98 -3.00 8.41
C ALA A 54 -3.77 -2.26 7.80
N GLU A 55 -3.68 -2.22 6.48
CA GLU A 55 -2.66 -1.47 5.77
C GLU A 55 -2.77 0.03 6.00
N THR A 56 -3.96 0.60 5.93
CA THR A 56 -4.20 2.03 6.19
C THR A 56 -3.63 2.45 7.55
N VAL A 57 -3.83 1.64 8.58
CA VAL A 57 -3.25 1.88 9.91
C VAL A 57 -1.71 1.86 9.84
N ILE A 58 -1.12 0.90 9.16
CA ILE A 58 0.33 0.79 9.01
C ILE A 58 0.86 1.98 8.22
N ALA A 59 0.28 2.27 7.06
CA ALA A 59 0.75 3.30 6.15
C ALA A 59 0.66 4.70 6.75
N PHE A 60 -0.47 5.04 7.37
CA PHE A 60 -0.73 6.42 7.78
C PHE A 60 -0.48 6.70 9.27
N ILE A 61 -0.27 5.68 10.09
CA ILE A 61 0.09 5.86 11.50
C ILE A 61 1.52 5.38 11.77
N ILE A 62 1.85 4.14 11.42
CA ILE A 62 3.13 3.55 11.79
C ILE A 62 4.28 4.09 10.92
N ILE A 63 4.10 4.16 9.61
CA ILE A 63 5.17 4.61 8.69
C ILE A 63 5.60 6.06 8.94
N PRO A 64 4.69 7.06 9.07
CA PRO A 64 5.10 8.43 9.40
C PRO A 64 5.89 8.54 10.70
N VAL A 65 5.53 7.75 11.72
CA VAL A 65 6.29 7.69 12.99
C VAL A 65 7.71 7.19 12.76
N LEU A 66 7.84 6.13 11.98
CA LEU A 66 9.13 5.51 11.69
C LEU A 66 10.01 6.41 10.82
N VAL A 67 9.41 7.09 9.84
CA VAL A 67 10.08 8.07 8.98
C VAL A 67 10.55 9.25 9.82
N ALA A 68 9.68 9.84 10.64
CA ALA A 68 10.05 10.94 11.54
C ALA A 68 11.20 10.53 12.48
N LYS A 69 11.16 9.32 13.03
CA LYS A 69 12.26 8.80 13.87
C LYS A 69 13.57 8.59 13.09
N ALA A 70 13.49 8.22 11.84
CA ALA A 70 14.67 7.99 11.00
C ALA A 70 15.33 9.29 10.53
N THR A 71 14.53 10.35 10.31
CA THR A 71 15.02 11.67 9.85
C THR A 71 15.54 12.55 10.97
N SER A 72 14.95 12.46 12.15
CA SER A 72 15.21 13.41 13.25
C SER A 72 16.29 12.97 14.25
N GLY A 73 16.91 11.81 14.06
CA GLY A 73 18.02 11.31 14.91
C GLY A 73 17.62 11.12 16.39
N ASN A 74 17.86 12.12 17.21
CA ASN A 74 17.58 12.14 18.66
C ASN A 74 16.34 12.97 19.03
N THR A 75 15.29 12.93 18.26
CA THR A 75 14.07 13.70 18.54
C THR A 75 13.39 13.21 19.83
N SER A 76 13.01 14.17 20.66
CA SER A 76 12.18 13.92 21.84
C SER A 76 10.84 13.30 21.41
N THR A 77 10.33 12.36 22.23
CA THR A 77 8.99 11.77 22.03
C THR A 77 7.90 12.82 21.80
N LYS A 78 8.04 13.99 22.43
CA LYS A 78 7.12 15.12 22.27
C LYS A 78 7.15 15.74 20.86
N GLU A 79 8.34 15.83 20.26
CA GLU A 79 8.49 16.33 18.87
C GLU A 79 8.00 15.33 17.85
N LEU A 80 8.24 14.03 18.08
CA LEU A 80 7.66 12.96 17.26
C LEU A 80 6.13 12.99 17.28
N LEU A 81 5.53 13.08 18.45
CA LEU A 81 4.08 13.22 18.59
C LEU A 81 3.57 14.47 17.88
N LYS A 82 4.24 15.60 18.05
CA LYS A 82 3.89 16.84 17.33
C LYS A 82 3.90 16.63 15.82
N THR A 83 4.95 16.03 15.26
CA THR A 83 5.07 15.75 13.82
C THR A 83 3.95 14.85 13.33
N ILE A 84 3.58 13.80 14.10
CA ILE A 84 2.48 12.89 13.77
C ILE A 84 1.15 13.66 13.75
N PHE A 85 0.83 14.38 14.80
CA PHE A 85 -0.43 15.11 14.93
C PHE A 85 -0.52 16.39 14.06
N THR A 86 0.55 16.82 13.42
CA THR A 86 0.56 17.88 12.41
C THR A 86 0.57 17.33 10.98
N ASN A 87 0.72 16.02 10.79
CA ASN A 87 0.68 15.40 9.47
C ASN A 87 -0.76 15.35 8.95
N SER A 88 -1.01 15.96 7.81
CA SER A 88 -2.36 16.08 7.21
C SER A 88 -3.01 14.71 6.94
N PHE A 89 -2.23 13.71 6.54
CA PHE A 89 -2.75 12.35 6.31
C PHE A 89 -3.20 11.70 7.62
N VAL A 90 -2.38 11.81 8.67
CA VAL A 90 -2.72 11.26 9.99
C VAL A 90 -3.97 11.94 10.54
N ILE A 91 -4.05 13.26 10.43
CA ILE A 91 -5.23 14.03 10.87
C ILE A 91 -6.48 13.56 10.11
N ALA A 92 -6.40 13.42 8.78
CA ALA A 92 -7.53 12.98 7.96
C ALA A 92 -8.01 11.57 8.34
N VAL A 93 -7.08 10.62 8.53
CA VAL A 93 -7.40 9.25 8.95
C VAL A 93 -8.02 9.23 10.34
N MET A 94 -7.43 9.94 11.30
CA MET A 94 -7.96 10.02 12.67
C MET A 94 -9.34 10.65 12.70
N LEU A 95 -9.55 11.73 11.95
CA LEU A 95 -10.86 12.38 11.83
C LEU A 95 -11.89 11.44 11.23
N GLY A 96 -11.54 10.74 10.14
CA GLY A 96 -12.39 9.74 9.51
C GLY A 96 -12.78 8.60 10.46
N LEU A 97 -11.84 8.09 11.25
CA LEU A 97 -12.11 7.06 12.26
C LEU A 97 -13.04 7.56 13.35
N VAL A 98 -12.82 8.76 13.87
CA VAL A 98 -13.68 9.37 14.91
C VAL A 98 -15.10 9.58 14.36
N LEU A 99 -15.25 10.14 13.15
CA LEU A 99 -16.57 10.34 12.54
C LEU A 99 -17.28 9.01 12.28
N ASN A 100 -16.54 7.96 11.90
CA ASN A 100 -17.10 6.62 11.72
C ASN A 100 -17.59 6.03 13.05
N LEU A 101 -16.79 6.13 14.12
CA LEU A 101 -17.17 5.66 15.44
C LEU A 101 -18.38 6.42 16.03
N LEU A 102 -18.55 7.68 15.68
CA LEU A 102 -19.70 8.51 16.05
C LEU A 102 -20.94 8.19 15.19
N GLY A 103 -20.85 7.29 14.21
CA GLY A 103 -21.97 6.98 13.32
C GLY A 103 -22.33 8.13 12.36
N ALA A 104 -21.41 9.06 12.10
CA ALA A 104 -21.68 10.24 11.30
C ALA A 104 -22.14 9.88 9.86
N TYR A 105 -21.57 8.82 9.28
CA TYR A 105 -21.99 8.33 7.97
C TYR A 105 -23.41 7.76 8.01
N ASP A 106 -23.74 6.99 9.05
CA ASP A 106 -25.07 6.40 9.20
C ASP A 106 -26.13 7.49 9.40
N MET A 107 -25.81 8.53 10.20
CA MET A 107 -26.67 9.71 10.34
C MET A 107 -26.87 10.43 9.01
N LEU A 108 -25.79 10.64 8.25
CA LEU A 108 -25.84 11.31 6.96
C LEU A 108 -26.61 10.48 5.93
N SER A 109 -26.46 9.15 5.95
CA SER A 109 -27.12 8.21 5.04
C SER A 109 -28.64 8.23 5.13
N GLN A 110 -29.18 8.68 6.25
CA GLN A 110 -30.62 8.84 6.47
C GLN A 110 -31.16 10.21 6.02
N THR A 111 -30.31 11.08 5.48
CA THR A 111 -30.68 12.41 5.01
C THR A 111 -30.68 12.50 3.49
N ALA A 112 -31.39 13.48 2.93
CA ALA A 112 -31.36 13.79 1.51
C ALA A 112 -29.99 14.29 1.00
N PHE A 113 -29.06 14.57 1.91
CA PHE A 113 -27.69 15.05 1.57
C PHE A 113 -26.72 13.93 1.23
N ILE A 114 -27.09 12.65 1.45
CA ILE A 114 -26.18 11.52 1.19
C ILE A 114 -25.70 11.47 -0.26
N ASP A 115 -26.62 11.67 -1.22
CA ASP A 115 -26.28 11.63 -2.64
C ASP A 115 -25.34 12.79 -3.03
N LEU A 116 -25.59 13.98 -2.48
CA LEU A 116 -24.71 15.13 -2.69
C LEU A 116 -23.31 14.86 -2.13
N TYR A 117 -23.22 14.34 -0.91
CA TYR A 117 -21.97 13.97 -0.27
C TYR A 117 -21.21 12.92 -1.09
N THR A 118 -21.87 11.82 -1.42
CA THR A 118 -21.27 10.68 -2.13
C THR A 118 -20.79 11.11 -3.52
N ASN A 119 -21.63 11.81 -4.28
CA ASN A 119 -21.28 12.30 -5.61
C ASN A 119 -20.11 13.31 -5.54
N THR A 120 -20.12 14.21 -4.57
CA THR A 120 -19.03 15.19 -4.42
C THR A 120 -17.71 14.51 -4.11
N ILE A 121 -17.69 13.57 -3.15
CA ILE A 121 -16.47 12.80 -2.81
C ILE A 121 -16.01 11.98 -4.00
N GLN A 122 -16.93 11.28 -4.70
CA GLN A 122 -16.60 10.48 -5.86
C GLN A 122 -15.98 11.33 -6.98
N GLN A 123 -16.55 12.48 -7.30
CA GLN A 123 -16.01 13.39 -8.31
C GLN A 123 -14.65 13.97 -7.91
N ALA A 124 -14.49 14.33 -6.65
CA ALA A 124 -13.22 14.89 -6.13
C ALA A 124 -12.10 13.83 -6.11
N THR A 125 -12.43 12.56 -5.86
CA THR A 125 -11.45 11.48 -5.75
C THR A 125 -11.20 10.73 -7.06
N ALA A 126 -12.11 10.78 -8.02
CA ALA A 126 -12.00 10.07 -9.31
C ALA A 126 -10.65 10.29 -10.04
N PRO A 127 -10.07 11.50 -10.12
CA PRO A 127 -8.81 11.71 -10.81
C PRO A 127 -7.57 11.25 -10.02
N ILE A 128 -7.69 10.96 -8.72
CA ILE A 128 -6.53 10.70 -7.85
C ILE A 128 -5.68 9.55 -8.37
N VAL A 129 -6.29 8.40 -8.68
CA VAL A 129 -5.57 7.21 -9.16
C VAL A 129 -4.88 7.51 -10.49
N SER A 130 -5.57 8.14 -11.42
CA SER A 130 -5.01 8.51 -12.73
C SER A 130 -3.82 9.47 -12.59
N LEU A 131 -3.91 10.46 -11.69
CA LEU A 131 -2.84 11.40 -11.40
C LEU A 131 -1.64 10.70 -10.75
N ILE A 132 -1.87 9.81 -9.79
CA ILE A 132 -0.81 9.02 -9.15
C ILE A 132 -0.08 8.15 -10.19
N LEU A 133 -0.82 7.43 -11.04
CA LEU A 133 -0.24 6.61 -12.09
C LEU A 133 0.53 7.44 -13.11
N LEU A 134 0.06 8.65 -13.44
CA LEU A 134 0.75 9.59 -14.31
C LEU A 134 2.06 10.06 -13.69
N ILE A 135 2.05 10.43 -12.41
CA ILE A 135 3.26 10.84 -11.66
C ILE A 135 4.27 9.68 -11.59
N ILE A 136 3.80 8.48 -11.27
CA ILE A 136 4.65 7.28 -11.22
C ILE A 136 5.24 7.00 -12.61
N GLY A 137 4.43 7.08 -13.66
CA GLY A 137 4.90 6.89 -15.04
C GLY A 137 5.87 7.97 -15.51
N TYR A 138 5.64 9.24 -15.13
CA TYR A 138 6.53 10.36 -15.45
C TYR A 138 7.90 10.22 -14.77
N ASN A 139 7.91 9.79 -13.51
CA ASN A 139 9.14 9.57 -12.75
C ASN A 139 9.81 8.22 -13.05
N LEU A 140 9.22 7.41 -13.95
CA LEU A 140 9.77 6.12 -14.31
C LEU A 140 11.04 6.28 -15.15
N LYS A 141 12.17 6.35 -14.50
CA LYS A 141 13.49 6.30 -15.12
C LYS A 141 14.21 5.04 -14.63
N ILE A 142 14.40 4.09 -15.53
CA ILE A 142 15.15 2.87 -15.21
C ILE A 142 16.62 3.14 -15.50
N ASN A 143 17.40 3.36 -14.46
CA ASN A 143 18.85 3.46 -14.58
C ASN A 143 19.47 2.04 -14.57
N LYS A 144 20.42 1.79 -15.46
CA LYS A 144 21.13 0.50 -15.54
C LYS A 144 21.89 0.18 -14.24
N ASP A 145 22.39 1.20 -13.54
CA ASP A 145 23.17 1.03 -12.33
C ASP A 145 22.29 0.58 -11.13
N THR A 146 21.03 1.02 -11.10
CA THR A 146 20.06 0.67 -10.05
C THR A 146 19.23 -0.56 -10.39
N LEU A 147 19.23 -1.01 -11.65
CA LEU A 147 18.40 -2.14 -12.13
C LEU A 147 18.67 -3.43 -11.32
N GLY A 148 19.93 -3.72 -11.01
CA GLY A 148 20.30 -4.90 -10.22
C GLY A 148 19.69 -4.87 -8.80
N SER A 149 19.71 -3.73 -8.14
CA SER A 149 19.11 -3.52 -6.81
C SER A 149 17.59 -3.59 -6.88
N LEU A 150 17.00 -3.04 -7.94
CA LEU A 150 15.56 -3.07 -8.20
C LEU A 150 15.05 -4.51 -8.35
N LEU A 151 15.67 -5.31 -9.21
CA LEU A 151 15.29 -6.71 -9.42
C LEU A 151 15.47 -7.56 -8.16
N LYS A 152 16.53 -7.33 -7.39
CA LYS A 152 16.73 -8.00 -6.10
C LYS A 152 15.62 -7.67 -5.10
N LEU A 153 15.23 -6.39 -5.00
CA LEU A 153 14.17 -5.97 -4.09
C LEU A 153 12.82 -6.55 -4.50
N VAL A 154 12.52 -6.55 -5.80
CA VAL A 154 11.32 -7.19 -6.36
C VAL A 154 11.30 -8.68 -6.03
N GLY A 155 12.42 -9.38 -6.25
CA GLY A 155 12.54 -10.80 -5.91
C GLY A 155 12.31 -11.07 -4.41
N VAL A 156 12.92 -10.25 -3.55
CA VAL A 156 12.72 -10.33 -2.10
C VAL A 156 11.26 -10.12 -1.72
N ARG A 157 10.58 -9.14 -2.32
CA ARG A 157 9.17 -8.88 -2.07
C ARG A 157 8.30 -10.06 -2.49
N ILE A 158 8.53 -10.62 -3.66
CA ILE A 158 7.81 -11.80 -4.15
C ILE A 158 7.96 -12.96 -3.15
N VAL A 159 9.19 -13.29 -2.77
CA VAL A 159 9.45 -14.37 -1.80
C VAL A 159 8.76 -14.10 -0.47
N PHE A 160 8.86 -12.87 0.03
CA PHE A 160 8.23 -12.48 1.28
C PHE A 160 6.70 -12.67 1.24
N TYR A 161 6.03 -12.19 0.19
CA TYR A 161 4.57 -12.33 0.09
C TYR A 161 4.12 -13.75 -0.24
N ILE A 162 4.91 -14.53 -0.96
CA ILE A 162 4.65 -15.97 -1.10
C ILE A 162 4.67 -16.63 0.30
N LEU A 163 5.64 -16.30 1.16
CA LEU A 163 5.67 -16.82 2.52
C LEU A 163 4.46 -16.37 3.35
N VAL A 164 3.99 -15.13 3.17
CA VAL A 164 2.76 -14.65 3.81
C VAL A 164 1.55 -15.46 3.32
N ILE A 165 1.42 -15.67 2.01
CA ILE A 165 0.32 -16.46 1.43
C ILE A 165 0.37 -17.92 1.93
N VAL A 166 1.56 -18.53 1.96
CA VAL A 166 1.75 -19.88 2.55
C VAL A 166 1.34 -19.88 4.02
N GLY A 167 1.67 -18.82 4.76
CA GLY A 167 1.22 -18.63 6.13
C GLY A 167 -0.31 -18.66 6.25
N PHE A 168 -1.03 -18.00 5.33
CA PHE A 168 -2.50 -18.08 5.31
C PHE A 168 -3.02 -19.50 5.11
N PHE A 169 -2.40 -20.30 4.24
CA PHE A 169 -2.78 -21.71 4.06
C PHE A 169 -2.54 -22.56 5.32
N ILE A 170 -1.48 -22.24 6.09
CA ILE A 170 -1.13 -22.97 7.31
C ILE A 170 -2.03 -22.57 8.48
N PHE A 171 -2.18 -21.27 8.72
CA PHE A 171 -2.87 -20.74 9.91
C PHE A 171 -4.38 -20.61 9.74
N PHE A 172 -4.87 -20.45 8.50
CA PHE A 172 -6.28 -20.23 8.18
C PHE A 172 -6.79 -21.21 7.09
N PRO A 173 -6.55 -22.52 7.22
CA PRO A 173 -6.90 -23.50 6.17
C PRO A 173 -8.39 -23.48 5.82
N HIS A 174 -9.27 -23.26 6.80
CA HIS A 174 -10.71 -23.20 6.55
C HIS A 174 -11.11 -22.02 5.67
N LEU A 175 -10.49 -20.84 5.87
CA LEU A 175 -10.73 -19.67 5.04
C LEU A 175 -10.13 -19.85 3.64
N MET A 176 -8.94 -20.45 3.57
CA MET A 176 -8.26 -20.70 2.28
C MET A 176 -8.90 -21.82 1.46
N ALA A 177 -9.77 -22.66 2.07
CA ALA A 177 -10.60 -23.63 1.36
C ALA A 177 -11.73 -22.95 0.57
N ASP A 178 -12.15 -21.75 0.98
CA ASP A 178 -13.05 -20.92 0.19
C ASP A 178 -12.27 -20.26 -0.94
N LYS A 179 -12.60 -20.65 -2.18
CA LYS A 179 -11.98 -20.17 -3.41
C LYS A 179 -12.08 -18.63 -3.53
N ILE A 180 -13.20 -18.05 -3.11
CA ILE A 180 -13.44 -16.60 -3.16
C ILE A 180 -12.47 -15.88 -2.21
N TYR A 181 -12.33 -16.35 -0.97
CA TYR A 181 -11.40 -15.78 -0.01
C TYR A 181 -9.93 -15.98 -0.44
N MET A 182 -9.59 -17.18 -0.93
CA MET A 182 -8.26 -17.47 -1.46
C MET A 182 -7.85 -16.50 -2.57
N MET A 183 -8.76 -16.20 -3.51
CA MET A 183 -8.50 -15.21 -4.57
C MET A 183 -8.23 -13.82 -3.99
N ALA A 184 -8.96 -13.40 -2.94
CA ALA A 184 -8.69 -12.14 -2.27
C ALA A 184 -7.27 -12.06 -1.71
N VAL A 185 -6.82 -13.11 -1.01
CA VAL A 185 -5.47 -13.21 -0.44
C VAL A 185 -4.41 -13.16 -1.55
N LEU A 186 -4.57 -13.96 -2.62
CA LEU A 186 -3.61 -14.02 -3.73
C LEU A 186 -3.48 -12.67 -4.43
N ILE A 187 -4.59 -12.04 -4.76
CA ILE A 187 -4.59 -10.74 -5.46
C ILE A 187 -4.01 -9.65 -4.54
N TYR A 188 -4.45 -9.58 -3.29
CA TYR A 188 -4.04 -8.53 -2.37
C TYR A 188 -2.54 -8.52 -2.11
N PHE A 189 -1.98 -9.66 -1.72
CA PHE A 189 -0.56 -9.74 -1.38
C PHE A 189 0.38 -9.72 -2.60
N MET A 190 -0.15 -9.83 -3.80
CA MET A 190 0.62 -9.63 -5.04
C MET A 190 0.40 -8.26 -5.68
N CYS A 191 -0.23 -7.32 -4.97
CA CYS A 191 -0.32 -5.92 -5.40
C CYS A 191 0.99 -5.15 -5.17
N PRO A 192 1.22 -4.05 -5.90
CA PRO A 192 2.38 -3.20 -5.69
C PRO A 192 2.34 -2.55 -4.31
N THR A 193 3.41 -1.90 -3.93
CA THR A 193 3.46 -1.03 -2.74
C THR A 193 2.42 0.08 -2.86
N GLY A 194 1.82 0.46 -1.73
CA GLY A 194 0.82 1.50 -1.67
C GLY A 194 1.25 2.79 -2.38
N PHE A 195 0.37 3.36 -3.20
CA PHE A 195 0.66 4.54 -4.02
C PHE A 195 0.95 5.81 -3.20
N ALA A 196 0.55 5.85 -1.94
CA ALA A 196 0.92 6.91 -1.02
C ALA A 196 2.37 6.81 -0.52
N MET A 197 3.03 5.66 -0.69
CA MET A 197 4.36 5.41 -0.14
C MET A 197 5.44 6.41 -0.61
N PRO A 198 5.53 6.78 -1.89
CA PRO A 198 6.51 7.79 -2.33
C PRO A 198 6.41 9.10 -1.55
N MET A 199 5.19 9.56 -1.27
CA MET A 199 4.96 10.77 -0.46
C MET A 199 5.33 10.57 1.01
N LEU A 200 4.97 9.41 1.58
CA LEU A 200 5.22 9.11 2.99
C LEU A 200 6.71 8.98 3.32
N ILE A 201 7.51 8.45 2.38
CA ILE A 201 8.95 8.28 2.57
C ILE A 201 9.79 9.41 1.97
N SER A 202 9.19 10.40 1.31
CA SER A 202 9.90 11.53 0.70
C SER A 202 10.89 12.23 1.64
N PRO A 203 10.64 12.36 2.98
CA PRO A 203 11.62 12.94 3.89
C PRO A 203 12.89 12.08 4.07
N LEU A 204 12.87 10.82 3.63
CA LEU A 204 14.03 9.93 3.67
C LEU A 204 14.86 10.02 2.39
N ASN A 205 14.30 10.54 1.30
CA ASN A 205 14.99 10.62 0.01
C ASN A 205 16.20 11.52 0.13
N LYS A 206 17.33 11.06 -0.38
CA LYS A 206 18.61 11.77 -0.39
C LYS A 206 18.93 12.38 -1.74
N SER A 207 18.31 11.87 -2.78
CA SER A 207 18.48 12.28 -4.17
C SER A 207 17.23 11.99 -5.00
N GLU A 208 17.18 12.53 -6.21
CA GLU A 208 16.15 12.18 -7.21
C GLU A 208 16.19 10.68 -7.57
N GLU A 209 17.35 10.03 -7.44
CA GLU A 209 17.48 8.58 -7.71
C GLU A 209 16.64 7.72 -6.75
N ASP A 210 16.43 8.16 -5.51
CA ASP A 210 15.56 7.46 -4.55
C ASP A 210 14.09 7.51 -4.99
N GLU A 211 13.66 8.63 -5.55
CA GLU A 211 12.30 8.82 -6.10
C GLU A 211 12.11 7.98 -7.37
N ASP A 212 13.07 8.07 -8.30
CA ASP A 212 13.09 7.28 -9.52
C ASP A 212 13.07 5.77 -9.22
N PHE A 213 13.85 5.34 -8.23
CA PHE A 213 13.88 3.95 -7.78
C PHE A 213 12.54 3.50 -7.21
N THR A 214 11.91 4.33 -6.37
CA THR A 214 10.61 4.03 -5.77
C THR A 214 9.53 3.92 -6.85
N ALA A 215 9.50 4.84 -7.81
CA ALA A 215 8.57 4.82 -8.93
C ALA A 215 8.78 3.59 -9.82
N ALA A 216 10.04 3.26 -10.14
CA ALA A 216 10.39 2.07 -10.92
C ALA A 216 9.97 0.77 -10.20
N PHE A 217 10.15 0.70 -8.88
CA PHE A 217 9.76 -0.45 -8.07
C PHE A 217 8.24 -0.68 -8.11
N ILE A 218 7.46 0.37 -7.90
CA ILE A 218 5.98 0.30 -7.93
C ILE A 218 5.51 -0.11 -9.34
N SER A 219 6.06 0.50 -10.38
CA SER A 219 5.69 0.23 -11.77
C SER A 219 6.01 -1.21 -12.17
N LEU A 220 7.20 -1.70 -11.85
CA LEU A 220 7.60 -3.07 -12.17
C LEU A 220 6.72 -4.08 -11.41
N PHE A 221 6.42 -3.80 -10.14
CA PHE A 221 5.57 -4.68 -9.36
C PHE A 221 4.11 -4.67 -9.84
N MET A 222 3.63 -3.56 -10.41
CA MET A 222 2.31 -3.51 -11.07
C MET A 222 2.23 -4.50 -12.25
N VAL A 223 3.29 -4.61 -13.05
CA VAL A 223 3.34 -5.61 -14.14
C VAL A 223 3.22 -7.02 -13.57
N ILE A 224 3.93 -7.32 -12.47
CA ILE A 224 3.85 -8.62 -11.79
C ILE A 224 2.42 -8.86 -11.27
N THR A 225 1.80 -7.84 -10.67
CA THR A 225 0.40 -7.90 -10.22
C THR A 225 -0.54 -8.31 -11.35
N LEU A 226 -0.40 -7.70 -12.52
CA LEU A 226 -1.24 -8.02 -13.68
C LEU A 226 -0.99 -9.44 -14.21
N ILE A 227 0.24 -9.93 -14.17
CA ILE A 227 0.56 -11.33 -14.53
C ILE A 227 -0.11 -12.30 -13.54
N VAL A 228 0.02 -12.05 -12.24
CA VAL A 228 -0.62 -12.89 -11.21
C VAL A 228 -2.14 -12.83 -11.31
N TYR A 229 -2.70 -11.63 -11.49
CA TYR A 229 -4.14 -11.47 -11.71
C TYR A 229 -4.63 -12.27 -12.92
N THR A 230 -3.91 -12.18 -14.05
CA THR A 230 -4.25 -12.96 -15.25
C THR A 230 -4.21 -14.45 -14.98
N TYR A 231 -3.20 -14.92 -14.22
CA TYR A 231 -3.14 -16.32 -13.80
C TYR A 231 -4.35 -16.71 -12.93
N VAL A 232 -4.72 -15.88 -11.96
CA VAL A 232 -5.89 -16.12 -11.10
C VAL A 232 -7.16 -16.21 -11.94
N VAL A 233 -7.36 -15.31 -12.90
CA VAL A 233 -8.53 -15.30 -13.79
C VAL A 233 -8.60 -16.56 -14.65
N LEU A 234 -7.47 -17.00 -15.22
CA LEU A 234 -7.46 -18.12 -16.17
C LEU A 234 -7.52 -19.49 -15.51
N PHE A 235 -6.96 -19.66 -14.30
CA PHE A 235 -6.76 -20.98 -13.70
C PHE A 235 -7.47 -21.16 -12.35
N ILE A 236 -7.89 -20.08 -11.69
CA ILE A 236 -8.50 -20.15 -10.37
C ILE A 236 -9.95 -19.68 -10.41
N ALA A 237 -10.28 -18.55 -11.04
CA ALA A 237 -11.65 -18.03 -11.12
C ALA A 237 -12.55 -18.94 -11.97
#